data_4670d4ca03597d35599e0966635d9189
#
_entry.id   4670d4ca03597d35599e0966635d9189
#
_cell.length_a   1.000
_cell.length_b   1.000
_cell.length_c   1.000
_cell.angle_alpha   90.00
_cell.angle_beta   90.00
_cell.angle_gamma   90.00
#
_symmetry.space_group_name_H-M   'P 1'
#
loop_
_entity.id
_entity.type
_entity.pdbx_description
1 polymer ?
#
loop_
_entity_poly.entity_id
_entity_poly.type
_entity_poly.pdbx_seq_one_letter_code
_entity_poly.pdbx_strand_id
1 'polypeptide(L)'
;MKIGDMGKSIPLSFLFLFAAASVSSVGGQTPNAVLVIEGGTLIDGTGQPPATGTTILIEGNRIREIGKQGEITTPANAHIIDASGKFIIPGLIDAHVHYRYPWIHRLYLANGVTTVRDMGSQVERILTLRQELAVGNILGPRMFVSGIAINPRSVKAMGVSTPRELAQKLVEAGVDGIKVTGYTPAELEEVVEVAHAHGLLVYGHTGPKVDGRAPGALLAIEAGLDGIEHGYGVLEDSMGEAVQVPSDFDPAIRDHLFRYWYGRMHRNFDSDKAEALIQSMVQRNVYFAPTLVNIARHERTPEDLAANPALRYIPEGEPNTLASFGEEERREWMNTLVRMKEFTRRFDRSGGLLIAGTDSPNGATLPGWSLHQELELFVQAGISPMKAIQTATLNNAKIMHQDKDLGTVEIGKYADLVILNANPLEDIRHTRNIHRVIKNGRVLDPEVLLEQNIRQFGERGEQQFDRTR
;
A
#
# COMPACT_ATOMS: atom_id res chain seq x y z
N MET A 1 -38.81 63.25 18.88
CA MET A 1 -40.19 63.23 18.32
C MET A 1 -40.33 61.94 17.56
N LYS A 2 -41.00 60.97 18.16
CA LYS A 2 -42.01 60.05 17.65
C LYS A 2 -41.63 59.24 16.40
N ILE A 3 -41.44 57.91 16.58
CA ILE A 3 -42.42 56.83 16.39
C ILE A 3 -42.51 56.45 14.91
N GLY A 4 -42.30 55.28 14.56
CA GLY A 4 -43.00 54.01 14.52
C GLY A 4 -42.54 53.28 13.27
N ASP A 5 -42.57 52.11 13.08
CA ASP A 5 -43.24 50.91 13.59
C ASP A 5 -43.17 49.85 12.50
N MET A 6 -42.90 48.68 12.93
CA MET A 6 -43.37 47.39 12.43
C MET A 6 -43.28 47.06 10.94
N GLY A 7 -42.63 45.94 10.70
CA GLY A 7 -43.18 45.23 9.60
C GLY A 7 -42.56 43.95 9.13
N LYS A 8 -42.79 42.85 9.80
CA LYS A 8 -43.01 41.48 9.21
C LYS A 8 -41.84 40.78 8.54
N SER A 9 -41.23 39.93 9.34
CA SER A 9 -40.51 38.74 8.92
C SER A 9 -41.45 37.75 8.20
N ILE A 10 -41.10 37.38 6.97
CA ILE A 10 -41.67 36.24 6.26
C ILE A 10 -40.70 35.08 6.39
N PRO A 11 -41.08 33.92 6.95
CA PRO A 11 -40.24 32.75 6.92
C PRO A 11 -40.31 32.09 5.53
N LEU A 12 -39.19 32.09 4.83
CA LEU A 12 -39.02 31.31 3.60
C LEU A 12 -38.77 29.84 4.01
N SER A 13 -39.83 29.05 4.08
CA SER A 13 -39.75 27.59 4.17
C SER A 13 -39.29 27.03 2.85
N PHE A 14 -38.02 26.67 2.73
CA PHE A 14 -37.53 25.86 1.61
C PHE A 14 -37.98 24.41 1.83
N LEU A 15 -39.01 24.04 1.08
CA LEU A 15 -39.41 22.63 0.92
C LEU A 15 -38.37 21.93 0.03
N PHE A 16 -37.45 21.18 0.60
CA PHE A 16 -36.62 20.27 -0.15
C PHE A 16 -37.47 19.07 -0.61
N LEU A 17 -37.90 19.07 -1.87
CA LEU A 17 -38.37 17.85 -2.53
C LEU A 17 -37.17 16.90 -2.69
N PHE A 18 -37.08 15.88 -1.85
CA PHE A 18 -36.22 14.71 -2.11
C PHE A 18 -36.85 13.93 -3.27
N ALA A 19 -36.34 14.11 -4.47
CA ALA A 19 -36.54 13.16 -5.55
C ALA A 19 -35.80 11.88 -5.13
N ALA A 20 -36.51 10.85 -4.71
CA ALA A 20 -35.98 9.52 -4.53
C ALA A 20 -35.56 8.97 -5.90
N ALA A 21 -34.30 9.22 -6.29
CA ALA A 21 -33.67 8.47 -7.35
C ALA A 21 -33.52 7.05 -6.84
N SER A 22 -34.23 6.12 -7.46
CA SER A 22 -34.07 4.69 -7.25
C SER A 22 -32.62 4.31 -7.60
N VAL A 23 -31.75 4.29 -6.58
CA VAL A 23 -30.44 3.68 -6.68
C VAL A 23 -30.70 2.19 -6.83
N SER A 24 -30.54 1.67 -8.03
CA SER A 24 -30.50 0.24 -8.29
C SER A 24 -29.41 -0.35 -7.38
N SER A 25 -29.83 -1.13 -6.39
CA SER A 25 -28.96 -1.79 -5.45
C SER A 25 -27.98 -2.68 -6.22
N VAL A 26 -26.74 -2.27 -6.32
CA VAL A 26 -25.64 -3.18 -6.62
C VAL A 26 -25.67 -4.27 -5.55
N GLY A 27 -26.08 -5.49 -5.92
CA GLY A 27 -26.34 -6.69 -5.15
C GLY A 27 -25.95 -6.63 -3.67
N GLY A 28 -26.85 -6.14 -2.82
CA GLY A 28 -26.73 -6.21 -1.39
C GLY A 28 -26.93 -7.64 -0.95
N GLN A 29 -25.86 -8.39 -0.70
CA GLN A 29 -25.97 -9.65 0.01
C GLN A 29 -26.49 -9.35 1.43
N THR A 30 -27.53 -10.08 1.83
CA THR A 30 -28.05 -10.03 3.20
C THR A 30 -26.95 -10.41 4.20
N PRO A 31 -26.97 -9.89 5.45
CA PRO A 31 -25.94 -10.17 6.46
C PRO A 31 -25.66 -11.65 6.77
N ASN A 32 -26.52 -12.56 6.34
CA ASN A 32 -26.40 -14.02 6.49
C ASN A 32 -26.24 -14.76 5.16
N ALA A 33 -25.75 -14.09 4.10
CA ALA A 33 -25.51 -14.77 2.83
C ALA A 33 -24.40 -15.80 2.97
N VAL A 34 -24.66 -17.02 2.53
CA VAL A 34 -23.66 -18.09 2.41
C VAL A 34 -23.08 -18.03 1.02
N LEU A 35 -21.74 -17.96 0.94
CA LEU A 35 -21.01 -18.01 -0.30
C LEU A 35 -20.18 -19.30 -0.31
N VAL A 36 -20.22 -20.03 -1.42
CA VAL A 36 -19.38 -21.22 -1.65
C VAL A 36 -18.55 -21.00 -2.90
N ILE A 37 -17.24 -21.21 -2.80
CA ILE A 37 -16.31 -21.20 -3.93
C ILE A 37 -15.89 -22.64 -4.15
N GLU A 38 -16.19 -23.22 -5.33
CA GLU A 38 -15.99 -24.64 -5.59
C GLU A 38 -14.95 -24.91 -6.67
N GLY A 39 -14.14 -25.97 -6.47
CA GLY A 39 -13.32 -26.60 -7.51
C GLY A 39 -12.01 -25.86 -7.86
N GLY A 40 -11.66 -24.81 -7.15
CA GLY A 40 -10.45 -24.02 -7.40
C GLY A 40 -9.17 -24.69 -6.91
N THR A 41 -8.02 -24.17 -7.36
CA THR A 41 -6.71 -24.45 -6.77
C THR A 41 -6.40 -23.40 -5.73
N LEU A 42 -6.34 -23.79 -4.45
CA LEU A 42 -6.06 -22.90 -3.34
C LEU A 42 -4.54 -22.75 -3.15
N ILE A 43 -4.07 -21.52 -3.19
CA ILE A 43 -2.75 -21.05 -2.76
C ILE A 43 -2.97 -20.23 -1.49
N ASP A 44 -2.93 -20.88 -0.34
CA ASP A 44 -3.43 -20.35 0.93
C ASP A 44 -2.60 -19.21 1.55
N GLY A 45 -1.42 -18.92 0.99
CA GLY A 45 -0.50 -17.87 1.49
C GLY A 45 0.40 -18.34 2.64
N THR A 46 0.24 -19.57 3.16
CA THR A 46 1.10 -20.10 4.24
C THR A 46 2.48 -20.56 3.73
N GLY A 47 2.60 -20.80 2.43
CA GLY A 47 3.77 -21.39 1.79
C GLY A 47 3.67 -22.90 1.57
N GLN A 48 2.53 -23.50 1.95
CA GLN A 48 2.24 -24.89 1.64
C GLN A 48 2.00 -25.08 0.13
N PRO A 49 2.17 -26.31 -0.40
CA PRO A 49 1.84 -26.63 -1.79
C PRO A 49 0.38 -26.30 -2.11
N PRO A 50 0.07 -25.83 -3.33
CA PRO A 50 -1.30 -25.56 -3.75
C PRO A 50 -2.22 -26.78 -3.62
N ALA A 51 -3.43 -26.57 -3.09
CA ALA A 51 -4.46 -27.60 -2.96
C ALA A 51 -5.47 -27.50 -4.10
N THR A 52 -5.53 -28.52 -4.97
CA THR A 52 -6.45 -28.58 -6.11
C THR A 52 -7.83 -29.07 -5.70
N GLY A 53 -8.88 -28.67 -6.45
CA GLY A 53 -10.25 -29.10 -6.21
C GLY A 53 -10.77 -28.68 -4.83
N THR A 54 -10.36 -27.49 -4.37
CA THR A 54 -10.75 -26.96 -3.07
C THR A 54 -12.12 -26.32 -3.12
N THR A 55 -12.93 -26.57 -2.08
CA THR A 55 -14.17 -25.86 -1.77
C THR A 55 -13.99 -25.03 -0.53
N ILE A 56 -14.42 -23.77 -0.58
CA ILE A 56 -14.38 -22.81 0.53
C ILE A 56 -15.81 -22.36 0.82
N LEU A 57 -16.31 -22.61 2.04
CA LEU A 57 -17.59 -22.11 2.53
C LEU A 57 -17.37 -20.88 3.40
N ILE A 58 -18.10 -19.81 3.09
CA ILE A 58 -18.05 -18.51 3.73
C ILE A 58 -19.41 -18.16 4.30
N GLU A 59 -19.45 -17.81 5.57
CA GLU A 59 -20.65 -17.31 6.26
C GLU A 59 -20.42 -15.87 6.71
N GLY A 60 -21.24 -14.96 6.21
CA GLY A 60 -21.07 -13.53 6.47
C GLY A 60 -19.71 -13.04 5.94
N ASN A 61 -18.81 -12.60 6.81
CA ASN A 61 -17.51 -12.09 6.45
C ASN A 61 -16.33 -13.03 6.81
N ARG A 62 -16.62 -14.29 7.23
CA ARG A 62 -15.60 -15.24 7.69
C ARG A 62 -15.61 -16.54 6.88
N ILE A 63 -14.43 -17.11 6.71
CA ILE A 63 -14.23 -18.45 6.18
C ILE A 63 -14.69 -19.44 7.24
N ARG A 64 -15.68 -20.29 6.91
CA ARG A 64 -16.27 -21.25 7.83
C ARG A 64 -15.66 -22.63 7.70
N GLU A 65 -15.50 -23.10 6.46
CA GLU A 65 -14.96 -24.42 6.14
C GLU A 65 -14.07 -24.37 4.89
N ILE A 66 -13.06 -25.23 4.86
CA ILE A 66 -12.19 -25.46 3.70
C ILE A 66 -12.02 -26.99 3.59
N GLY A 67 -12.29 -27.55 2.42
CA GLY A 67 -12.16 -28.99 2.16
C GLY A 67 -12.06 -29.29 0.67
N LYS A 68 -12.07 -30.55 0.31
CA LYS A 68 -12.11 -30.98 -1.10
C LYS A 68 -13.53 -30.86 -1.65
N GLN A 69 -13.63 -30.71 -2.95
CA GLN A 69 -14.91 -30.70 -3.65
C GLN A 69 -15.71 -31.99 -3.35
N GLY A 70 -16.94 -31.81 -2.89
CA GLY A 70 -17.83 -32.90 -2.48
C GLY A 70 -17.72 -33.33 -1.01
N GLU A 71 -16.74 -32.84 -0.25
CA GLU A 71 -16.64 -33.10 1.20
C GLU A 71 -17.46 -32.10 2.02
N ILE A 72 -17.66 -30.87 1.53
CA ILE A 72 -18.43 -29.82 2.20
C ILE A 72 -19.88 -29.87 1.70
N THR A 73 -20.82 -29.89 2.62
CA THR A 73 -22.24 -29.78 2.27
C THR A 73 -22.58 -28.36 1.89
N THR A 74 -22.91 -28.12 0.63
CA THR A 74 -23.33 -26.82 0.13
C THR A 74 -24.76 -26.50 0.56
N PRO A 75 -25.01 -25.45 1.35
CA PRO A 75 -26.36 -25.05 1.74
C PRO A 75 -27.22 -24.69 0.53
N ALA A 76 -28.50 -25.08 0.54
CA ALA A 76 -29.42 -24.87 -0.59
C ALA A 76 -29.62 -23.40 -1.01
N ASN A 77 -29.36 -22.46 -0.11
CA ASN A 77 -29.46 -21.02 -0.34
C ASN A 77 -28.10 -20.36 -0.58
N ALA A 78 -27.02 -21.13 -0.76
CA ALA A 78 -25.69 -20.59 -1.01
C ALA A 78 -25.58 -19.94 -2.39
N HIS A 79 -24.89 -18.83 -2.47
CA HIS A 79 -24.36 -18.32 -3.73
C HIS A 79 -23.11 -19.12 -4.09
N ILE A 80 -23.11 -19.76 -5.24
CA ILE A 80 -22.00 -20.62 -5.66
C ILE A 80 -21.16 -19.90 -6.73
N ILE A 81 -19.84 -19.89 -6.54
CA ILE A 81 -18.85 -19.48 -7.55
C ILE A 81 -18.11 -20.73 -8.01
N ASP A 82 -18.26 -21.12 -9.28
CA ASP A 82 -17.43 -22.13 -9.90
C ASP A 82 -16.03 -21.56 -10.16
N ALA A 83 -15.05 -22.05 -9.42
CA ALA A 83 -13.64 -21.74 -9.57
C ALA A 83 -12.84 -22.87 -10.26
N SER A 84 -13.51 -23.79 -10.93
CA SER A 84 -12.84 -24.87 -11.69
C SER A 84 -11.83 -24.28 -12.68
N GLY A 85 -10.59 -24.79 -12.64
CA GLY A 85 -9.49 -24.28 -13.46
C GLY A 85 -8.94 -22.90 -13.04
N LYS A 86 -9.40 -22.33 -11.94
CA LYS A 86 -8.97 -21.03 -11.40
C LYS A 86 -8.11 -21.23 -10.15
N PHE A 87 -7.45 -20.13 -9.74
CA PHE A 87 -6.55 -20.11 -8.59
C PHE A 87 -7.09 -19.12 -7.55
N ILE A 88 -7.07 -19.55 -6.29
CA ILE A 88 -7.56 -18.75 -5.16
C ILE A 88 -6.37 -18.37 -4.31
N ILE A 89 -6.18 -17.06 -4.09
CA ILE A 89 -5.15 -16.51 -3.20
C ILE A 89 -5.80 -15.65 -2.12
N PRO A 90 -5.11 -15.35 -0.99
CA PRO A 90 -5.58 -14.34 -0.04
C PRO A 90 -5.75 -12.99 -0.73
N GLY A 91 -6.65 -12.17 -0.24
CA GLY A 91 -6.74 -10.76 -0.64
C GLY A 91 -5.41 -10.05 -0.43
N LEU A 92 -4.97 -9.31 -1.46
CA LEU A 92 -3.70 -8.61 -1.42
C LEU A 92 -3.75 -7.43 -0.44
N ILE A 93 -2.61 -7.15 0.15
CA ILE A 93 -2.40 -6.05 1.10
C ILE A 93 -1.30 -5.15 0.56
N ASP A 94 -1.58 -3.86 0.37
CA ASP A 94 -0.57 -2.84 0.05
C ASP A 94 -0.19 -2.10 1.33
N ALA A 95 1.01 -2.38 1.86
CA ALA A 95 1.42 -1.88 3.16
C ALA A 95 2.04 -0.47 3.13
N HIS A 96 2.09 0.18 1.97
CA HIS A 96 2.59 1.55 1.85
C HIS A 96 1.81 2.31 0.79
N VAL A 97 0.76 3.04 1.21
CA VAL A 97 -0.02 3.90 0.32
C VAL A 97 -0.21 5.30 0.91
N HIS A 98 -0.57 6.25 0.06
CA HIS A 98 -1.00 7.59 0.44
C HIS A 98 -2.46 7.80 0.03
N TYR A 99 -3.38 7.57 0.95
CA TYR A 99 -4.81 7.48 0.65
C TYR A 99 -5.49 8.85 0.56
N ARG A 100 -5.24 9.57 -0.53
CA ARG A 100 -5.59 11.01 -0.65
C ARG A 100 -6.87 11.31 -1.42
N TYR A 101 -7.27 10.45 -2.35
CA TYR A 101 -8.30 10.73 -3.35
C TYR A 101 -9.48 9.77 -3.27
N PRO A 102 -10.73 10.22 -3.50
CA PRO A 102 -11.90 9.33 -3.43
C PRO A 102 -11.99 8.33 -4.59
N TRP A 103 -11.36 8.61 -5.73
CA TRP A 103 -11.37 7.71 -6.90
C TRP A 103 -10.50 6.46 -6.73
N ILE A 104 -9.66 6.39 -5.71
CA ILE A 104 -8.75 5.24 -5.52
C ILE A 104 -9.44 4.01 -4.87
N HIS A 105 -10.58 4.20 -4.21
CA HIS A 105 -11.23 3.13 -3.43
C HIS A 105 -11.49 1.87 -4.25
N ARG A 106 -12.17 2.03 -5.41
CA ARG A 106 -12.52 0.92 -6.28
C ARG A 106 -11.33 0.38 -7.05
N LEU A 107 -10.33 1.22 -7.33
CA LEU A 107 -9.12 0.76 -8.04
C LEU A 107 -8.33 -0.25 -7.23
N TYR A 108 -8.19 -0.05 -5.92
CA TYR A 108 -7.56 -1.06 -5.05
C TYR A 108 -8.33 -2.38 -5.11
N LEU A 109 -9.64 -2.36 -4.90
CA LEU A 109 -10.46 -3.58 -4.93
C LEU A 109 -10.45 -4.26 -6.30
N ALA A 110 -10.55 -3.50 -7.39
CA ALA A 110 -10.52 -4.05 -8.75
C ALA A 110 -9.19 -4.75 -9.08
N ASN A 111 -8.12 -4.36 -8.43
CA ASN A 111 -6.80 -5.00 -8.51
C ASN A 111 -6.55 -6.02 -7.39
N GLY A 112 -7.59 -6.52 -6.71
CA GLY A 112 -7.46 -7.54 -5.67
C GLY A 112 -6.85 -7.07 -4.35
N VAL A 113 -6.60 -5.77 -4.20
CA VAL A 113 -6.07 -5.20 -2.96
C VAL A 113 -7.23 -4.94 -2.00
N THR A 114 -7.37 -5.83 -1.02
CA THR A 114 -8.48 -5.81 -0.05
C THR A 114 -8.15 -5.06 1.23
N THR A 115 -6.87 -4.80 1.46
CA THR A 115 -6.37 -4.08 2.65
C THR A 115 -5.23 -3.14 2.26
N VAL A 116 -5.18 -1.96 2.89
CA VAL A 116 -4.12 -0.96 2.71
C VAL A 116 -3.64 -0.40 4.04
N ARG A 117 -2.37 0.06 4.09
CA ARG A 117 -1.84 0.85 5.19
C ARG A 117 -1.49 2.26 4.69
N ASP A 118 -2.23 3.26 5.15
CA ASP A 118 -1.95 4.67 4.83
C ASP A 118 -0.75 5.19 5.61
N MET A 119 0.18 5.79 4.90
CA MET A 119 1.51 6.16 5.39
C MET A 119 1.70 7.69 5.50
N GLY A 120 0.64 8.42 5.71
CA GLY A 120 0.76 9.86 5.97
C GLY A 120 -0.40 10.67 5.42
N SER A 121 -1.43 10.83 6.22
CA SER A 121 -2.60 11.64 5.93
C SER A 121 -2.98 12.50 7.14
N GLN A 122 -3.79 13.51 6.91
CA GLN A 122 -4.37 14.30 8.01
C GLN A 122 -5.19 13.39 8.93
N VAL A 123 -4.94 13.49 10.24
CA VAL A 123 -5.40 12.51 11.25
C VAL A 123 -6.91 12.35 11.24
N GLU A 124 -7.66 13.45 11.45
CA GLU A 124 -9.13 13.41 11.57
C GLU A 124 -9.78 12.86 10.28
N ARG A 125 -9.28 13.31 9.12
CA ARG A 125 -9.79 12.88 7.82
C ARG A 125 -9.59 11.38 7.60
N ILE A 126 -8.39 10.86 7.89
CA ILE A 126 -8.09 9.47 7.60
C ILE A 126 -8.77 8.51 8.57
N LEU A 127 -8.92 8.91 9.85
CA LEU A 127 -9.67 8.13 10.84
C LEU A 127 -11.16 8.07 10.51
N THR A 128 -11.76 9.19 10.09
CA THR A 128 -13.14 9.21 9.59
C THR A 128 -13.29 8.30 8.39
N LEU A 129 -12.39 8.38 7.42
CA LEU A 129 -12.43 7.52 6.23
C LEU A 129 -12.27 6.03 6.59
N ARG A 130 -11.37 5.68 7.50
CA ARG A 130 -11.23 4.31 8.03
C ARG A 130 -12.55 3.79 8.58
N GLN A 131 -13.26 4.63 9.36
CA GLN A 131 -14.56 4.27 9.91
C GLN A 131 -15.63 4.07 8.83
N GLU A 132 -15.73 4.97 7.85
CA GLU A 132 -16.70 4.86 6.73
C GLU A 132 -16.47 3.61 5.89
N LEU A 133 -15.20 3.25 5.65
CA LEU A 133 -14.83 1.99 4.98
C LEU A 133 -15.16 0.76 5.84
N ALA A 134 -14.93 0.83 7.15
CA ALA A 134 -15.17 -0.28 8.07
C ALA A 134 -16.66 -0.63 8.22
N VAL A 135 -17.54 0.38 8.27
CA VAL A 135 -18.99 0.18 8.35
C VAL A 135 -19.64 -0.05 6.99
N GLY A 136 -18.88 0.06 5.88
CA GLY A 136 -19.36 -0.21 4.53
C GLY A 136 -20.13 0.93 3.86
N ASN A 137 -20.12 2.14 4.42
CA ASN A 137 -20.70 3.34 3.78
C ASN A 137 -19.93 3.71 2.51
N ILE A 138 -18.63 3.41 2.49
CA ILE A 138 -17.77 3.55 1.32
C ILE A 138 -17.26 2.16 0.93
N LEU A 139 -17.44 1.79 -0.34
CA LEU A 139 -16.87 0.55 -0.87
C LEU A 139 -15.39 0.75 -1.18
N GLY A 140 -14.53 0.09 -0.41
CA GLY A 140 -13.07 0.18 -0.53
C GLY A 140 -12.33 -0.88 0.30
N PRO A 141 -10.99 -0.85 0.29
CA PRO A 141 -10.18 -1.77 1.08
C PRO A 141 -10.32 -1.50 2.58
N ARG A 142 -10.02 -2.50 3.41
CA ARG A 142 -9.77 -2.33 4.85
C ARG A 142 -8.57 -1.41 5.03
N MET A 143 -8.62 -0.51 6.00
CA MET A 143 -7.60 0.52 6.15
C MET A 143 -6.94 0.48 7.51
N PHE A 144 -5.60 0.49 7.52
CA PHE A 144 -4.75 0.79 8.66
C PHE A 144 -4.09 2.15 8.43
N VAL A 145 -3.85 2.90 9.49
CA VAL A 145 -3.45 4.30 9.36
C VAL A 145 -2.33 4.68 10.31
N SER A 146 -1.37 5.48 9.81
CA SER A 146 -0.33 6.11 10.62
C SER A 146 -0.67 7.54 11.05
N GLY A 147 -1.71 8.13 10.47
CA GLY A 147 -1.95 9.57 10.60
C GLY A 147 -0.85 10.38 9.90
N ILE A 148 -0.55 11.55 10.44
CA ILE A 148 0.51 12.41 9.89
C ILE A 148 1.90 11.86 10.24
N ALA A 149 2.82 11.83 9.26
CA ALA A 149 4.20 11.43 9.54
C ALA A 149 4.89 12.43 10.49
N ILE A 150 5.55 11.93 11.54
CA ILE A 150 6.28 12.76 12.49
C ILE A 150 7.56 13.30 11.83
N ASN A 151 7.68 14.62 11.80
CA ASN A 151 8.85 15.37 11.35
C ASN A 151 8.74 16.82 11.87
N PRO A 152 9.79 17.65 11.75
CA PRO A 152 9.75 19.02 12.27
C PRO A 152 8.60 19.90 11.76
N ARG A 153 8.14 19.66 10.51
CA ARG A 153 7.02 20.42 9.92
C ARG A 153 5.69 20.01 10.55
N SER A 154 5.47 18.71 10.74
CA SER A 154 4.24 18.20 11.33
C SER A 154 4.15 18.51 12.83
N VAL A 155 5.25 18.46 13.57
CA VAL A 155 5.33 18.91 14.97
C VAL A 155 4.83 20.35 15.08
N LYS A 156 5.37 21.25 14.25
CA LYS A 156 4.92 22.66 14.20
C LYS A 156 3.45 22.78 13.76
N ALA A 157 3.03 22.07 12.74
CA ALA A 157 1.67 22.15 12.19
C ALA A 157 0.60 21.65 13.18
N MET A 158 0.94 20.67 14.01
CA MET A 158 0.06 20.11 15.05
C MET A 158 0.09 20.87 16.37
N GLY A 159 0.85 21.99 16.43
CA GLY A 159 0.92 22.88 17.59
C GLY A 159 1.50 22.21 18.83
N VAL A 160 2.46 21.30 18.65
CA VAL A 160 3.21 20.66 19.74
C VAL A 160 4.67 21.06 19.71
N SER A 161 5.38 20.84 20.81
CA SER A 161 6.77 21.29 20.97
C SER A 161 7.78 20.21 20.57
N THR A 162 7.42 18.93 20.69
CA THR A 162 8.34 17.81 20.49
C THR A 162 7.73 16.69 19.66
N PRO A 163 8.55 15.82 19.00
CA PRO A 163 8.11 14.58 18.37
C PRO A 163 7.39 13.64 19.34
N ARG A 164 7.85 13.57 20.61
CA ARG A 164 7.20 12.79 21.69
C ARG A 164 5.75 13.21 21.90
N GLU A 165 5.49 14.52 22.04
CA GLU A 165 4.12 15.03 22.20
C GLU A 165 3.24 14.71 20.99
N LEU A 166 3.79 14.76 19.77
CA LEU A 166 3.05 14.37 18.58
C LEU A 166 2.75 12.89 18.57
N ALA A 167 3.71 12.03 18.94
CA ALA A 167 3.51 10.59 19.07
C ALA A 167 2.37 10.26 20.07
N GLN A 168 2.34 10.92 21.23
CA GLN A 168 1.27 10.77 22.21
C GLN A 168 -0.11 11.13 21.63
N LYS A 169 -0.21 12.27 20.93
CA LYS A 169 -1.46 12.67 20.26
C LYS A 169 -1.92 11.65 19.21
N LEU A 170 -1.00 11.08 18.44
CA LEU A 170 -1.34 10.06 17.44
C LEU A 170 -1.84 8.77 18.10
N VAL A 171 -1.19 8.34 19.18
CA VAL A 171 -1.64 7.18 19.98
C VAL A 171 -3.04 7.42 20.55
N GLU A 172 -3.27 8.57 21.17
CA GLU A 172 -4.59 8.96 21.72
C GLU A 172 -5.67 9.03 20.63
N ALA A 173 -5.32 9.46 19.42
CA ALA A 173 -6.22 9.47 18.27
C ALA A 173 -6.57 8.07 17.75
N GLY A 174 -5.82 7.02 18.13
CA GLY A 174 -6.09 5.64 17.76
C GLY A 174 -5.56 5.28 16.38
N VAL A 175 -4.35 5.73 16.02
CA VAL A 175 -3.63 5.25 14.83
C VAL A 175 -3.14 3.82 15.03
N ASP A 176 -2.82 3.11 13.94
CA ASP A 176 -2.41 1.70 13.97
C ASP A 176 -0.87 1.52 13.94
N GLY A 177 -0.13 2.64 13.89
CA GLY A 177 1.33 2.68 13.91
C GLY A 177 1.82 4.10 13.67
N ILE A 178 3.11 4.36 13.81
CA ILE A 178 3.68 5.71 13.69
C ILE A 178 4.70 5.76 12.57
N LYS A 179 4.50 6.66 11.59
CA LYS A 179 5.48 6.96 10.55
C LYS A 179 6.37 8.13 10.98
N VAL A 180 7.67 8.00 10.74
CA VAL A 180 8.68 9.05 11.00
C VAL A 180 9.44 9.40 9.73
N THR A 181 9.82 10.69 9.59
CA THR A 181 10.68 11.18 8.50
C THR A 181 11.49 12.39 8.95
N GLY A 182 12.78 12.48 8.59
CA GLY A 182 13.61 13.66 8.85
C GLY A 182 13.79 13.95 10.35
N TYR A 183 14.17 12.97 11.12
CA TYR A 183 14.37 12.99 12.59
C TYR A 183 15.83 12.73 12.94
N THR A 184 16.22 13.11 14.15
CA THR A 184 17.49 12.69 14.76
C THR A 184 17.34 11.37 15.51
N PRO A 185 18.41 10.59 15.79
CA PRO A 185 18.32 9.38 16.59
C PRO A 185 17.62 9.59 17.95
N ALA A 186 17.96 10.67 18.66
CA ALA A 186 17.35 10.98 19.96
C ALA A 186 15.84 11.28 19.85
N GLU A 187 15.41 12.02 18.82
CA GLU A 187 13.98 12.24 18.56
C GLU A 187 13.25 10.93 18.21
N LEU A 188 13.93 10.02 17.48
CA LEU A 188 13.38 8.70 17.17
C LEU A 188 13.19 7.85 18.43
N GLU A 189 14.20 7.81 19.31
CA GLU A 189 14.12 7.07 20.58
C GLU A 189 12.92 7.54 21.42
N GLU A 190 12.67 8.85 21.51
CA GLU A 190 11.50 9.39 22.21
C GLU A 190 10.16 8.93 21.58
N VAL A 191 10.07 8.89 20.24
CA VAL A 191 8.87 8.43 19.54
C VAL A 191 8.67 6.94 19.75
N VAL A 192 9.75 6.13 19.65
CA VAL A 192 9.74 4.68 19.85
C VAL A 192 9.28 4.33 21.26
N GLU A 193 9.78 5.02 22.29
CA GLU A 193 9.36 4.78 23.68
C GLU A 193 7.84 4.96 23.84
N VAL A 194 7.26 6.01 23.29
CA VAL A 194 5.80 6.26 23.33
C VAL A 194 5.03 5.18 22.58
N ALA A 195 5.44 4.87 21.34
CA ALA A 195 4.75 3.92 20.49
C ALA A 195 4.78 2.50 21.08
N HIS A 196 5.96 2.02 21.49
CA HIS A 196 6.15 0.67 22.04
C HIS A 196 5.41 0.46 23.36
N ALA A 197 5.28 1.51 24.21
CA ALA A 197 4.46 1.45 25.42
C ALA A 197 2.97 1.15 25.12
N HIS A 198 2.52 1.36 23.87
CA HIS A 198 1.16 1.10 23.41
C HIS A 198 1.07 -0.03 22.38
N GLY A 199 2.16 -0.79 22.16
CA GLY A 199 2.20 -1.90 21.22
C GLY A 199 2.15 -1.48 19.74
N LEU A 200 2.49 -0.23 19.42
CA LEU A 200 2.53 0.28 18.06
C LEU A 200 3.95 0.22 17.50
N LEU A 201 4.07 -0.13 16.21
CA LEU A 201 5.34 -0.10 15.49
C LEU A 201 5.68 1.32 15.02
N VAL A 202 6.98 1.63 15.01
CA VAL A 202 7.54 2.87 14.43
C VAL A 202 8.30 2.50 13.16
N TYR A 203 7.97 3.17 12.07
CA TYR A 203 8.56 2.91 10.77
C TYR A 203 8.69 4.18 9.96
N GLY A 204 9.56 4.17 8.97
CA GLY A 204 9.73 5.38 8.17
C GLY A 204 10.93 5.40 7.26
N HIS A 205 11.25 6.60 6.82
CA HIS A 205 12.38 6.85 5.96
C HIS A 205 13.66 6.88 6.77
N THR A 206 14.71 6.25 6.24
CA THR A 206 16.09 6.40 6.69
C THR A 206 16.87 7.17 5.61
N GLY A 207 17.82 8.02 6.01
CA GLY A 207 18.48 8.94 5.09
C GLY A 207 17.56 10.08 4.56
N PRO A 208 18.04 11.00 3.72
CA PRO A 208 19.43 11.08 3.30
C PRO A 208 20.33 11.63 4.42
N LYS A 209 21.53 11.09 4.52
CA LYS A 209 22.57 11.59 5.45
C LYS A 209 23.14 12.94 5.03
N VAL A 210 22.94 13.29 3.77
CA VAL A 210 23.54 14.49 3.15
C VAL A 210 23.07 15.80 3.79
N ASP A 211 21.88 15.85 4.39
CA ASP A 211 21.34 17.00 5.12
C ASP A 211 21.71 16.99 6.63
N GLY A 212 22.39 15.92 7.09
CA GLY A 212 22.83 15.75 8.47
C GLY A 212 21.73 15.55 9.52
N ARG A 213 20.47 15.45 9.10
CA ARG A 213 19.32 15.30 10.02
C ARG A 213 18.88 13.84 10.16
N ALA A 214 18.56 13.18 9.04
CA ALA A 214 18.08 11.82 9.10
C ALA A 214 19.24 10.85 9.33
N PRO A 215 19.11 9.89 10.26
CA PRO A 215 20.10 8.84 10.42
C PRO A 215 20.06 7.92 9.22
N GLY A 216 21.19 7.27 8.92
CA GLY A 216 21.20 6.10 8.07
C GLY A 216 20.38 4.98 8.69
N ALA A 217 20.20 3.90 7.90
CA ALA A 217 19.41 2.76 8.35
C ALA A 217 19.95 2.14 9.67
N LEU A 218 21.27 1.99 9.80
CA LEU A 218 21.88 1.38 10.98
C LEU A 218 21.58 2.17 12.27
N LEU A 219 21.79 3.48 12.27
CA LEU A 219 21.51 4.33 13.44
C LEU A 219 20.01 4.38 13.77
N ALA A 220 19.14 4.34 12.76
CA ALA A 220 17.69 4.28 12.99
C ALA A 220 17.27 2.95 13.64
N ILE A 221 17.86 1.84 13.19
CA ILE A 221 17.66 0.51 13.78
C ILE A 221 18.15 0.48 15.25
N GLU A 222 19.30 1.07 15.52
CA GLU A 222 19.86 1.17 16.89
C GLU A 222 18.95 1.98 17.82
N ALA A 223 18.32 3.06 17.29
CA ALA A 223 17.34 3.87 18.00
C ALA A 223 15.94 3.22 18.12
N GLY A 224 15.76 1.98 17.65
CA GLY A 224 14.55 1.18 17.83
C GLY A 224 13.52 1.24 16.72
N LEU A 225 13.89 1.67 15.50
CA LEU A 225 12.99 1.65 14.34
C LEU A 225 12.61 0.20 14.00
N ASP A 226 11.29 -0.08 13.87
CA ASP A 226 10.77 -1.42 13.59
C ASP A 226 10.70 -1.74 12.09
N GLY A 227 10.66 -0.74 11.24
CA GLY A 227 10.54 -0.94 9.81
C GLY A 227 11.12 0.17 8.94
N ILE A 228 11.80 -0.24 7.87
CA ILE A 228 12.38 0.67 6.90
C ILE A 228 11.49 0.71 5.65
N GLU A 229 11.00 1.90 5.37
CA GLU A 229 10.22 2.21 4.18
C GLU A 229 11.11 2.86 3.13
N HIS A 230 11.06 2.33 1.90
CA HIS A 230 11.99 2.63 0.81
C HIS A 230 13.42 2.15 1.08
N GLY A 231 14.23 2.12 0.04
CA GLY A 231 15.58 1.58 0.17
C GLY A 231 16.70 2.62 0.18
N TYR A 232 16.38 3.90 0.25
CA TYR A 232 17.41 4.93 0.06
C TYR A 232 18.45 4.92 1.17
N GLY A 233 18.07 4.98 2.43
CA GLY A 233 19.01 4.92 3.55
C GLY A 233 19.70 3.57 3.70
N VAL A 234 19.08 2.49 3.21
CA VAL A 234 19.69 1.16 3.13
C VAL A 234 20.86 1.15 2.15
N LEU A 235 20.68 1.75 0.96
CA LEU A 235 21.77 1.89 0.00
C LEU A 235 22.86 2.84 0.49
N GLU A 236 22.50 3.93 1.18
CA GLU A 236 23.48 4.84 1.78
C GLU A 236 24.40 4.14 2.79
N ASP A 237 23.85 3.31 3.67
CA ASP A 237 24.65 2.54 4.62
C ASP A 237 25.40 1.38 4.00
N SER A 238 25.01 0.97 2.79
CA SER A 238 25.71 -0.03 1.99
C SER A 238 26.78 0.57 1.08
N MET A 239 27.09 1.88 1.16
CA MET A 239 28.16 2.49 0.37
C MET A 239 29.51 2.41 1.08
N GLY A 240 30.56 2.10 0.31
CA GLY A 240 31.96 2.19 0.75
C GLY A 240 32.40 3.64 0.95
N GLU A 241 32.02 4.50 0.01
CA GLU A 241 32.33 5.94 -0.02
C GLU A 241 31.08 6.75 -0.38
N ALA A 242 31.07 8.04 0.00
CA ALA A 242 29.99 8.94 -0.36
C ALA A 242 29.90 9.18 -1.87
N VAL A 243 28.67 9.43 -2.34
CA VAL A 243 28.43 9.79 -3.74
C VAL A 243 29.12 11.12 -4.07
N GLN A 244 29.83 11.15 -5.17
CA GLN A 244 30.37 12.40 -5.71
C GLN A 244 29.25 13.23 -6.35
N VAL A 245 29.03 14.42 -5.84
CA VAL A 245 27.99 15.34 -6.33
C VAL A 245 28.61 16.57 -7.01
N PRO A 246 27.88 17.25 -7.93
CA PRO A 246 28.33 18.50 -8.53
C PRO A 246 28.55 19.60 -7.48
N SER A 247 29.36 20.60 -7.81
CA SER A 247 29.67 21.72 -6.90
C SER A 247 28.48 22.62 -6.57
N ASP A 248 27.45 22.60 -7.40
CA ASP A 248 26.18 23.30 -7.22
C ASP A 248 25.08 22.45 -6.59
N PHE A 249 25.43 21.25 -6.08
CA PHE A 249 24.48 20.38 -5.41
C PHE A 249 23.92 21.02 -4.14
N ASP A 250 22.59 21.11 -4.10
CA ASP A 250 21.85 21.57 -2.91
C ASP A 250 20.89 20.44 -2.44
N PRO A 251 21.12 19.87 -1.24
CA PRO A 251 20.27 18.82 -0.70
C PRO A 251 18.85 19.29 -0.34
N ALA A 252 18.62 20.60 -0.22
CA ALA A 252 17.27 21.13 -0.03
C ALA A 252 16.41 21.07 -1.29
N ILE A 253 17.06 20.96 -2.46
CA ILE A 253 16.39 20.81 -3.74
C ILE A 253 16.12 19.34 -3.99
N ARG A 254 14.85 18.94 -3.93
CA ARG A 254 14.42 17.53 -4.11
C ARG A 254 14.94 16.92 -5.42
N ASP A 255 14.91 17.67 -6.53
CA ASP A 255 15.39 17.20 -7.83
C ASP A 255 16.90 16.88 -7.81
N HIS A 256 17.72 17.68 -7.11
CA HIS A 256 19.14 17.42 -6.91
C HIS A 256 19.40 16.12 -6.15
N LEU A 257 18.61 15.84 -5.08
CA LEU A 257 18.70 14.58 -4.35
C LEU A 257 18.42 13.39 -5.29
N PHE A 258 17.36 13.46 -6.11
CA PHE A 258 17.01 12.38 -7.01
C PHE A 258 18.04 12.19 -8.14
N ARG A 259 18.54 13.28 -8.76
CA ARG A 259 19.51 13.20 -9.87
C ARG A 259 20.90 12.81 -9.42
N TYR A 260 21.40 13.43 -8.37
CA TYR A 260 22.82 13.40 -8.06
C TYR A 260 23.15 12.53 -6.83
N TRP A 261 22.18 12.25 -5.97
CA TRP A 261 22.39 11.42 -4.80
C TRP A 261 21.78 10.03 -4.99
N TYR A 262 20.49 9.91 -4.91
CA TYR A 262 19.81 8.60 -4.93
C TYR A 262 20.03 7.81 -6.21
N GLY A 263 19.98 8.45 -7.38
CA GLY A 263 20.24 7.79 -8.67
C GLY A 263 21.65 7.25 -8.82
N ARG A 264 22.62 7.72 -8.04
CA ARG A 264 24.05 7.36 -8.17
C ARG A 264 24.58 6.49 -7.03
N MET A 265 23.78 6.14 -6.03
CA MET A 265 24.24 5.32 -4.89
C MET A 265 24.82 3.97 -5.31
N HIS A 266 24.35 3.40 -6.42
CA HIS A 266 24.84 2.13 -6.93
C HIS A 266 26.33 2.11 -7.23
N ARG A 267 26.95 3.27 -7.50
CA ARG A 267 28.36 3.40 -7.91
C ARG A 267 29.32 2.97 -6.81
N ASN A 268 28.96 3.19 -5.57
CA ASN A 268 29.82 2.97 -4.42
C ASN A 268 29.30 1.83 -3.53
N PHE A 269 28.43 0.96 -4.06
CA PHE A 269 27.86 -0.15 -3.33
C PHE A 269 28.93 -1.13 -2.83
N ASP A 270 28.95 -1.36 -1.52
CA ASP A 270 29.85 -2.26 -0.81
C ASP A 270 29.06 -3.46 -0.31
N SER A 271 29.42 -4.63 -0.79
CA SER A 271 28.71 -5.89 -0.48
C SER A 271 28.83 -6.30 0.97
N ASP A 272 29.95 -6.01 1.64
CA ASP A 272 30.19 -6.42 3.03
C ASP A 272 29.43 -5.51 4.00
N LYS A 273 29.37 -4.21 3.72
CA LYS A 273 28.51 -3.27 4.44
C LYS A 273 27.05 -3.59 4.29
N ALA A 274 26.61 -3.93 3.08
CA ALA A 274 25.24 -4.38 2.82
C ALA A 274 24.90 -5.63 3.63
N GLU A 275 25.83 -6.61 3.71
CA GLU A 275 25.63 -7.82 4.50
C GLU A 275 25.55 -7.51 6.02
N ALA A 276 26.46 -6.67 6.54
CA ALA A 276 26.44 -6.27 7.94
C ALA A 276 25.11 -5.57 8.31
N LEU A 277 24.61 -4.70 7.44
CA LEU A 277 23.30 -4.05 7.63
C LEU A 277 22.15 -5.07 7.62
N ILE A 278 22.14 -6.00 6.66
CA ILE A 278 21.14 -7.08 6.58
C ILE A 278 21.12 -7.89 7.87
N GLN A 279 22.29 -8.29 8.39
CA GLN A 279 22.39 -9.04 9.63
C GLN A 279 21.86 -8.24 10.83
N SER A 280 22.14 -6.94 10.90
CA SER A 280 21.57 -6.06 11.94
C SER A 280 20.04 -6.00 11.86
N MET A 281 19.46 -5.83 10.64
CA MET A 281 18.02 -5.81 10.43
C MET A 281 17.36 -7.12 10.86
N VAL A 282 17.93 -8.26 10.46
CA VAL A 282 17.41 -9.60 10.79
C VAL A 282 17.47 -9.87 12.30
N GLN A 283 18.61 -9.60 12.94
CA GLN A 283 18.79 -9.80 14.38
C GLN A 283 17.81 -8.98 15.23
N ARG A 284 17.44 -7.80 14.76
CA ARG A 284 16.53 -6.88 15.47
C ARG A 284 15.08 -6.98 14.99
N ASN A 285 14.77 -7.93 14.10
CA ASN A 285 13.44 -8.13 13.51
C ASN A 285 12.89 -6.89 12.79
N VAL A 286 13.75 -6.06 12.20
CA VAL A 286 13.35 -4.89 11.43
C VAL A 286 12.83 -5.34 10.07
N TYR A 287 11.57 -5.01 9.75
CA TYR A 287 11.01 -5.33 8.43
C TYR A 287 11.50 -4.35 7.35
N PHE A 288 11.40 -4.78 6.10
CA PHE A 288 11.80 -3.99 4.95
C PHE A 288 10.72 -3.90 3.89
N ALA A 289 10.31 -2.66 3.56
CA ALA A 289 9.41 -2.31 2.47
C ALA A 289 10.20 -1.55 1.38
N PRO A 290 10.85 -2.22 0.43
CA PRO A 290 11.75 -1.58 -0.52
C PRO A 290 11.05 -0.63 -1.50
N THR A 291 9.75 -0.85 -1.76
CA THR A 291 8.98 -0.11 -2.77
C THR A 291 9.73 0.00 -4.10
N LEU A 292 10.17 -1.15 -4.63
CA LEU A 292 10.98 -1.23 -5.86
C LEU A 292 10.30 -0.53 -7.03
N VAL A 293 8.97 -0.58 -7.09
CA VAL A 293 8.17 0.08 -8.12
C VAL A 293 8.36 1.60 -8.11
N ASN A 294 8.63 2.19 -6.94
CA ASN A 294 8.90 3.61 -6.79
C ASN A 294 10.28 4.00 -7.37
N ILE A 295 11.24 3.08 -7.35
CA ILE A 295 12.54 3.25 -8.02
C ILE A 295 12.40 2.97 -9.51
N ALA A 296 11.76 1.87 -9.88
CA ALA A 296 11.60 1.42 -11.26
C ALA A 296 10.85 2.43 -12.15
N ARG A 297 10.00 3.29 -11.57
CA ARG A 297 9.32 4.34 -12.35
C ARG A 297 10.29 5.32 -13.01
N HIS A 298 11.49 5.54 -12.43
CA HIS A 298 12.46 6.49 -12.94
C HIS A 298 13.21 6.00 -14.20
N GLU A 299 13.10 4.70 -14.53
CA GLU A 299 13.59 4.13 -15.77
C GLU A 299 12.69 4.43 -16.98
N ARG A 300 11.39 4.70 -16.72
CA ARG A 300 10.37 4.81 -17.75
C ARG A 300 10.40 6.16 -18.43
N THR A 301 10.12 6.13 -19.72
CA THR A 301 9.84 7.33 -20.49
C THR A 301 8.40 7.81 -20.28
N PRO A 302 8.06 9.06 -20.59
CA PRO A 302 6.67 9.51 -20.62
C PRO A 302 5.78 8.65 -21.52
N GLU A 303 6.32 8.15 -22.65
CA GLU A 303 5.64 7.28 -23.59
C GLU A 303 5.33 5.90 -22.98
N ASP A 304 6.28 5.29 -22.24
CA ASP A 304 6.08 4.02 -21.53
C ASP A 304 4.95 4.13 -20.48
N LEU A 305 4.88 5.29 -19.84
CA LEU A 305 3.83 5.53 -18.86
C LEU A 305 2.48 5.75 -19.53
N ALA A 306 2.45 6.53 -20.62
CA ALA A 306 1.23 6.78 -21.38
C ALA A 306 0.62 5.48 -21.94
N ALA A 307 1.48 4.49 -22.25
CA ALA A 307 1.05 3.18 -22.72
C ALA A 307 0.44 2.28 -21.61
N ASN A 308 0.49 2.68 -20.33
CA ASN A 308 -0.07 1.87 -19.25
C ASN A 308 -1.60 1.86 -19.30
N PRO A 309 -2.26 0.70 -19.54
CA PRO A 309 -3.72 0.63 -19.68
C PRO A 309 -4.48 1.02 -18.41
N ALA A 310 -3.84 0.96 -17.24
CA ALA A 310 -4.47 1.36 -15.98
C ALA A 310 -4.68 2.87 -15.85
N LEU A 311 -4.00 3.68 -16.67
CA LEU A 311 -4.15 5.14 -16.65
C LEU A 311 -5.55 5.60 -17.01
N ARG A 312 -6.28 4.87 -17.88
CA ARG A 312 -7.66 5.21 -18.27
C ARG A 312 -8.61 5.33 -17.07
N TYR A 313 -8.32 4.67 -15.96
CA TYR A 313 -9.15 4.67 -14.76
C TYR A 313 -8.82 5.79 -13.77
N ILE A 314 -7.81 6.62 -14.09
CA ILE A 314 -7.43 7.78 -13.28
C ILE A 314 -8.09 9.02 -13.88
N PRO A 315 -8.82 9.82 -13.10
CA PRO A 315 -9.49 11.02 -13.60
C PRO A 315 -8.53 11.99 -14.29
N GLU A 316 -9.03 12.71 -15.29
CA GLU A 316 -8.30 13.77 -15.96
C GLU A 316 -7.92 14.88 -14.95
N GLY A 317 -6.70 15.44 -15.09
CA GLY A 317 -6.21 16.49 -14.18
C GLY A 317 -5.58 16.00 -12.89
N GLU A 318 -5.72 14.70 -12.54
CA GLU A 318 -5.01 14.16 -11.38
C GLU A 318 -3.50 14.04 -11.67
N PRO A 319 -2.64 14.41 -10.70
CA PRO A 319 -1.21 14.45 -10.91
C PRO A 319 -0.66 13.04 -11.16
N ASN A 320 -0.12 12.83 -12.34
CA ASN A 320 0.71 11.69 -12.68
C ASN A 320 2.07 12.21 -13.14
N THR A 321 2.68 13.02 -12.25
CA THR A 321 3.95 13.67 -12.54
C THR A 321 5.10 12.70 -12.39
N LEU A 322 5.80 12.46 -13.49
CA LEU A 322 7.17 11.95 -13.46
C LEU A 322 8.14 13.11 -13.56
N ALA A 323 9.20 13.03 -12.78
CA ALA A 323 10.39 13.80 -13.11
C ALA A 323 10.87 13.35 -14.48
N SER A 324 11.02 14.30 -15.41
CA SER A 324 11.62 14.01 -16.71
C SER A 324 13.12 13.85 -16.53
N PHE A 325 13.58 12.60 -16.52
CA PHE A 325 14.99 12.27 -16.51
C PHE A 325 15.52 12.11 -17.93
N GLY A 326 16.75 12.60 -18.18
CA GLY A 326 17.48 12.32 -19.38
C GLY A 326 17.89 10.84 -19.47
N GLU A 327 18.45 10.43 -20.61
CA GLU A 327 18.86 9.04 -20.83
C GLU A 327 19.94 8.59 -19.82
N GLU A 328 20.88 9.48 -19.49
CA GLU A 328 21.92 9.18 -18.51
C GLU A 328 21.33 8.95 -17.12
N GLU A 329 20.45 9.84 -16.66
CA GLU A 329 19.84 9.70 -15.35
C GLU A 329 18.95 8.44 -15.25
N ARG A 330 18.21 8.11 -16.30
CA ARG A 330 17.44 6.85 -16.33
C ARG A 330 18.34 5.63 -16.21
N ARG A 331 19.50 5.63 -16.86
CA ARG A 331 20.48 4.55 -16.74
C ARG A 331 21.07 4.45 -15.33
N GLU A 332 21.33 5.57 -14.67
CA GLU A 332 21.77 5.58 -13.27
C GLU A 332 20.70 4.96 -12.35
N TRP A 333 19.43 5.33 -12.54
CA TRP A 333 18.33 4.75 -11.78
C TRP A 333 18.15 3.26 -12.02
N MET A 334 18.34 2.80 -13.26
CA MET A 334 18.32 1.39 -13.61
C MET A 334 19.41 0.60 -12.84
N ASN A 335 20.62 1.15 -12.76
CA ASN A 335 21.70 0.54 -11.98
C ASN A 335 21.41 0.57 -10.47
N THR A 336 20.80 1.63 -9.96
CA THR A 336 20.35 1.71 -8.56
C THR A 336 19.30 0.66 -8.27
N LEU A 337 18.32 0.44 -9.16
CA LEU A 337 17.33 -0.62 -9.04
C LEU A 337 17.98 -2.02 -9.01
N VAL A 338 19.02 -2.26 -9.81
CA VAL A 338 19.77 -3.52 -9.78
C VAL A 338 20.37 -3.77 -8.38
N ARG A 339 20.99 -2.77 -7.76
CA ARG A 339 21.54 -2.90 -6.39
C ARG A 339 20.46 -3.07 -5.34
N MET A 340 19.33 -2.38 -5.51
CA MET A 340 18.21 -2.54 -4.59
C MET A 340 17.60 -3.94 -4.69
N LYS A 341 17.44 -4.49 -5.89
CA LYS A 341 17.01 -5.89 -6.10
C LYS A 341 18.00 -6.88 -5.46
N GLU A 342 19.30 -6.63 -5.61
CA GLU A 342 20.35 -7.45 -4.98
C GLU A 342 20.21 -7.43 -3.45
N PHE A 343 20.10 -6.25 -2.83
CA PHE A 343 19.90 -6.11 -1.39
C PHE A 343 18.62 -6.81 -0.92
N THR A 344 17.49 -6.58 -1.61
CA THR A 344 16.19 -7.17 -1.30
C THR A 344 16.25 -8.71 -1.31
N ARG A 345 16.91 -9.29 -2.34
CA ARG A 345 17.12 -10.73 -2.43
C ARG A 345 17.97 -11.28 -1.29
N ARG A 346 19.05 -10.58 -0.94
CA ARG A 346 19.95 -10.99 0.16
C ARG A 346 19.21 -10.94 1.49
N PHE A 347 18.44 -9.87 1.73
CA PHE A 347 17.61 -9.71 2.91
C PHE A 347 16.59 -10.86 3.07
N ASP A 348 15.85 -11.20 1.99
CA ASP A 348 14.93 -12.35 1.98
C ASP A 348 15.65 -13.68 2.29
N ARG A 349 16.82 -13.92 1.67
CA ARG A 349 17.60 -15.14 1.89
C ARG A 349 18.15 -15.27 3.29
N SER A 350 18.45 -14.16 3.96
CA SER A 350 18.89 -14.11 5.36
C SER A 350 17.75 -14.27 6.36
N GLY A 351 16.51 -14.47 5.90
CA GLY A 351 15.33 -14.66 6.74
C GLY A 351 14.69 -13.35 7.20
N GLY A 352 15.04 -12.22 6.58
CA GLY A 352 14.44 -10.93 6.88
C GLY A 352 12.95 -10.85 6.50
N LEU A 353 12.17 -10.10 7.26
CA LEU A 353 10.75 -9.90 7.02
C LEU A 353 10.54 -8.87 5.90
N LEU A 354 10.53 -9.37 4.66
CA LEU A 354 10.24 -8.55 3.48
C LEU A 354 8.73 -8.35 3.33
N ILE A 355 8.30 -7.12 3.05
CA ILE A 355 6.91 -6.73 2.84
C ILE A 355 6.72 -5.98 1.53
N ALA A 356 5.50 -6.02 0.98
CA ALA A 356 5.13 -5.31 -0.24
C ALA A 356 4.39 -4.01 0.05
N GLY A 357 4.84 -2.93 -0.59
CA GLY A 357 4.21 -1.61 -0.59
C GLY A 357 4.55 -0.86 -1.87
N THR A 358 3.73 0.12 -2.26
CA THR A 358 3.87 0.77 -3.57
C THR A 358 4.19 2.25 -3.51
N ASP A 359 3.96 2.90 -2.38
CA ASP A 359 3.98 4.37 -2.25
C ASP A 359 2.95 5.07 -3.16
N SER A 360 1.87 4.36 -3.49
CA SER A 360 0.81 4.82 -4.40
C SER A 360 -0.22 5.73 -3.70
N PRO A 361 -0.80 6.73 -4.39
CA PRO A 361 -0.42 7.30 -5.67
C PRO A 361 0.70 8.33 -5.49
N ASN A 362 1.89 8.02 -5.92
CA ASN A 362 3.02 8.94 -5.87
C ASN A 362 3.79 8.88 -7.19
N GLY A 363 3.71 9.95 -7.98
CA GLY A 363 4.20 9.94 -9.36
C GLY A 363 3.46 8.89 -10.20
N ALA A 364 4.20 8.01 -10.87
CA ALA A 364 3.63 6.99 -11.75
C ALA A 364 3.25 5.67 -11.05
N THR A 365 3.18 5.63 -9.73
CA THR A 365 2.67 4.46 -9.02
C THR A 365 1.15 4.52 -8.95
N LEU A 366 0.49 3.54 -9.56
CA LEU A 366 -0.96 3.51 -9.74
C LEU A 366 -1.64 2.67 -8.66
N PRO A 367 -2.72 3.18 -8.01
CA PRO A 367 -3.43 2.44 -6.96
C PRO A 367 -3.86 1.05 -7.39
N GLY A 368 -3.47 0.05 -6.62
CA GLY A 368 -3.73 -1.35 -6.87
C GLY A 368 -2.84 -1.97 -7.95
N TRP A 369 -2.75 -1.35 -9.13
CA TRP A 369 -1.95 -1.85 -10.25
C TRP A 369 -0.47 -2.00 -9.91
N SER A 370 0.10 -1.01 -9.22
CA SER A 370 1.54 -1.00 -8.89
C SER A 370 1.94 -2.07 -7.89
N LEU A 371 1.01 -2.63 -7.10
CA LEU A 371 1.33 -3.75 -6.22
C LEU A 371 1.72 -5.00 -7.02
N HIS A 372 1.03 -5.28 -8.11
CA HIS A 372 1.42 -6.38 -9.00
C HIS A 372 2.80 -6.15 -9.65
N GLN A 373 3.14 -4.89 -9.94
CA GLN A 373 4.48 -4.56 -10.44
C GLN A 373 5.55 -4.76 -9.37
N GLU A 374 5.25 -4.44 -8.11
CA GLU A 374 6.16 -4.71 -6.98
C GLU A 374 6.43 -6.20 -6.84
N LEU A 375 5.39 -7.07 -6.91
CA LEU A 375 5.53 -8.52 -6.89
C LEU A 375 6.38 -9.03 -8.07
N GLU A 376 6.18 -8.47 -9.26
CA GLU A 376 6.96 -8.78 -10.45
C GLU A 376 8.44 -8.41 -10.26
N LEU A 377 8.72 -7.25 -9.68
CA LEU A 377 10.08 -6.81 -9.35
C LEU A 377 10.75 -7.70 -8.29
N PHE A 378 10.00 -8.22 -7.32
CA PHE A 378 10.50 -9.20 -6.37
C PHE A 378 10.90 -10.52 -7.06
N VAL A 379 10.08 -11.01 -7.98
CA VAL A 379 10.42 -12.22 -8.75
C VAL A 379 11.63 -11.97 -9.66
N GLN A 380 11.73 -10.79 -10.29
CA GLN A 380 12.92 -10.38 -11.05
C GLN A 380 14.18 -10.24 -10.16
N ALA A 381 14.03 -9.94 -8.88
CA ALA A 381 15.12 -9.95 -7.92
C ALA A 381 15.58 -11.38 -7.53
N GLY A 382 14.82 -12.43 -7.90
CA GLY A 382 15.11 -13.83 -7.60
C GLY A 382 14.38 -14.36 -6.35
N ILE A 383 13.30 -13.71 -5.93
CA ILE A 383 12.37 -14.18 -4.91
C ILE A 383 11.34 -15.09 -5.59
N SER A 384 10.98 -16.23 -4.99
CA SER A 384 10.01 -17.14 -5.59
C SER A 384 8.62 -16.50 -5.67
N PRO A 385 7.77 -16.86 -6.67
CA PRO A 385 6.40 -16.33 -6.77
C PRO A 385 5.57 -16.53 -5.50
N MET A 386 5.69 -17.67 -4.81
CA MET A 386 5.03 -17.92 -3.54
C MET A 386 5.45 -16.90 -2.47
N LYS A 387 6.74 -16.67 -2.31
CA LYS A 387 7.25 -15.69 -1.35
C LYS A 387 6.84 -14.26 -1.73
N ALA A 388 6.83 -13.91 -3.02
CA ALA A 388 6.35 -12.62 -3.49
C ALA A 388 4.87 -12.42 -3.10
N ILE A 389 4.00 -13.43 -3.26
CA ILE A 389 2.61 -13.37 -2.78
C ILE A 389 2.57 -13.20 -1.26
N GLN A 390 3.40 -13.93 -0.52
CA GLN A 390 3.45 -13.80 0.95
C GLN A 390 3.84 -12.39 1.41
N THR A 391 4.70 -11.67 0.67
CA THR A 391 5.04 -10.27 1.02
C THR A 391 3.83 -9.35 0.99
N ALA A 392 2.90 -9.56 0.06
CA ALA A 392 1.68 -8.79 -0.11
C ALA A 392 0.46 -9.40 0.61
N THR A 393 0.65 -10.39 1.45
CA THR A 393 -0.44 -11.07 2.19
C THR A 393 -0.02 -11.32 3.63
N LEU A 394 0.53 -12.47 3.96
CA LEU A 394 0.90 -12.89 5.32
C LEU A 394 1.89 -11.94 6.00
N ASN A 395 2.95 -11.53 5.28
CA ASN A 395 3.97 -10.68 5.88
C ASN A 395 3.43 -9.28 6.19
N ASN A 396 2.61 -8.72 5.28
CA ASN A 396 1.92 -7.46 5.52
C ASN A 396 0.93 -7.55 6.68
N ALA A 397 0.19 -8.67 6.81
CA ALA A 397 -0.70 -8.89 7.93
C ALA A 397 0.06 -8.96 9.27
N LYS A 398 1.25 -9.59 9.31
CA LYS A 398 2.10 -9.67 10.51
C LYS A 398 2.51 -8.31 11.03
N ILE A 399 3.02 -7.41 10.17
CA ILE A 399 3.45 -6.07 10.60
C ILE A 399 2.28 -5.17 11.02
N MET A 400 1.06 -5.55 10.67
CA MET A 400 -0.16 -4.88 11.11
C MET A 400 -0.79 -5.55 12.34
N HIS A 401 -0.16 -6.60 12.91
CA HIS A 401 -0.70 -7.44 13.98
C HIS A 401 -2.07 -8.04 13.66
N GLN A 402 -2.31 -8.37 12.37
CA GLN A 402 -3.56 -8.89 11.83
C GLN A 402 -3.45 -10.29 11.23
N ASP A 403 -2.35 -10.97 11.43
CA ASP A 403 -2.08 -12.31 10.87
C ASP A 403 -3.02 -13.41 11.42
N LYS A 404 -3.73 -13.15 12.51
CA LYS A 404 -4.80 -14.00 13.02
C LYS A 404 -6.09 -13.90 12.19
N ASP A 405 -6.31 -12.76 11.53
CA ASP A 405 -7.54 -12.44 10.80
C ASP A 405 -7.35 -12.30 9.29
N LEU A 406 -6.14 -12.00 8.82
CA LEU A 406 -5.79 -11.67 7.44
C LEU A 406 -4.54 -12.41 6.96
N GLY A 407 -4.23 -12.28 5.68
CA GLY A 407 -2.96 -12.66 5.06
C GLY A 407 -2.86 -14.11 4.60
N THR A 408 -3.74 -14.99 5.06
CA THR A 408 -3.84 -16.37 4.59
C THR A 408 -5.30 -16.79 4.44
N VAL A 409 -5.55 -17.89 3.70
CA VAL A 409 -6.88 -18.48 3.56
C VAL A 409 -7.00 -19.63 4.55
N GLU A 410 -7.55 -19.34 5.72
CA GLU A 410 -7.71 -20.30 6.82
C GLU A 410 -9.08 -20.13 7.49
N ILE A 411 -9.59 -21.22 8.10
CA ILE A 411 -10.86 -21.21 8.82
C ILE A 411 -10.82 -20.16 9.94
N GLY A 412 -11.87 -19.38 10.04
CA GLY A 412 -12.05 -18.32 11.03
C GLY A 412 -11.53 -16.94 10.58
N LYS A 413 -10.67 -16.85 9.57
CA LYS A 413 -10.17 -15.59 9.04
C LYS A 413 -11.22 -14.86 8.19
N TYR A 414 -10.99 -13.55 7.96
CA TYR A 414 -11.85 -12.79 7.05
C TYR A 414 -11.84 -13.38 5.65
N ALA A 415 -12.99 -13.42 5.04
CA ALA A 415 -13.16 -13.83 3.65
C ALA A 415 -12.77 -12.68 2.71
N ASP A 416 -11.49 -12.38 2.70
CA ASP A 416 -10.81 -11.45 1.78
C ASP A 416 -9.95 -12.29 0.84
N LEU A 417 -10.44 -12.56 -0.40
CA LEU A 417 -9.85 -13.50 -1.35
C LEU A 417 -9.78 -12.90 -2.75
N VAL A 418 -8.86 -13.41 -3.56
CA VAL A 418 -8.80 -13.12 -5.00
C VAL A 418 -8.84 -14.43 -5.78
N ILE A 419 -9.77 -14.54 -6.73
CA ILE A 419 -9.86 -15.65 -7.67
C ILE A 419 -9.21 -15.20 -8.98
N LEU A 420 -8.21 -15.94 -9.42
CA LEU A 420 -7.42 -15.66 -10.63
C LEU A 420 -7.75 -16.64 -11.74
N ASN A 421 -7.68 -16.19 -13.00
CA ASN A 421 -7.90 -17.01 -14.18
C ASN A 421 -6.67 -17.86 -14.58
N ALA A 422 -5.47 -17.58 -14.03
CA ALA A 422 -4.24 -18.27 -14.37
C ALA A 422 -3.32 -18.41 -13.15
N ASN A 423 -2.40 -19.38 -13.20
CA ASN A 423 -1.52 -19.76 -12.08
C ASN A 423 -0.46 -18.68 -11.78
N PRO A 424 -0.53 -17.98 -10.62
CA PRO A 424 0.44 -16.95 -10.26
C PRO A 424 1.80 -17.53 -9.84
N LEU A 425 1.89 -18.83 -9.58
CA LEU A 425 3.16 -19.49 -9.26
C LEU A 425 3.96 -19.87 -10.52
N GLU A 426 3.32 -19.98 -11.68
CA GLU A 426 3.99 -20.14 -12.97
C GLU A 426 4.48 -18.81 -13.52
N ASP A 427 3.66 -17.77 -13.39
CA ASP A 427 4.00 -16.41 -13.77
C ASP A 427 3.32 -15.44 -12.81
N ILE A 428 4.10 -14.69 -12.05
CA ILE A 428 3.59 -13.74 -11.06
C ILE A 428 2.70 -12.65 -11.68
N ARG A 429 2.85 -12.36 -12.98
CA ARG A 429 2.00 -11.42 -13.73
C ARG A 429 0.55 -11.87 -13.77
N HIS A 430 0.27 -13.16 -13.56
CA HIS A 430 -1.08 -13.69 -13.49
C HIS A 430 -1.87 -13.20 -12.27
N THR A 431 -1.23 -12.61 -11.28
CA THR A 431 -1.94 -11.92 -10.19
C THR A 431 -2.83 -10.77 -10.67
N ARG A 432 -2.59 -10.23 -11.89
CA ARG A 432 -3.44 -9.23 -12.54
C ARG A 432 -4.65 -9.84 -13.26
N ASN A 433 -4.63 -11.14 -13.56
CA ASN A 433 -5.69 -11.80 -14.29
C ASN A 433 -6.82 -12.24 -13.36
N ILE A 434 -7.50 -11.22 -12.77
CA ILE A 434 -8.49 -11.42 -11.72
C ILE A 434 -9.83 -11.81 -12.33
N HIS A 435 -10.43 -12.88 -11.81
CA HIS A 435 -11.79 -13.30 -12.11
C HIS A 435 -12.79 -12.64 -11.19
N ARG A 436 -12.56 -12.74 -9.87
CA ARG A 436 -13.41 -12.12 -8.83
C ARG A 436 -12.56 -11.71 -7.63
N VAL A 437 -13.05 -10.71 -6.93
CA VAL A 437 -12.52 -10.32 -5.62
C VAL A 437 -13.59 -10.55 -4.58
N ILE A 438 -13.23 -11.21 -3.50
CA ILE A 438 -14.10 -11.36 -2.34
C ILE A 438 -13.58 -10.44 -1.24
N LYS A 439 -14.43 -9.54 -0.78
CA LYS A 439 -14.09 -8.59 0.29
C LYS A 439 -15.13 -8.68 1.41
N ASN A 440 -14.68 -9.08 2.62
CA ASN A 440 -15.59 -9.35 3.72
C ASN A 440 -16.74 -10.30 3.32
N GLY A 441 -16.46 -11.36 2.54
CA GLY A 441 -17.45 -12.31 2.02
C GLY A 441 -18.32 -11.79 0.88
N ARG A 442 -18.21 -10.52 0.49
CA ARG A 442 -18.92 -9.94 -0.65
C ARG A 442 -18.17 -10.17 -1.95
N VAL A 443 -18.86 -10.70 -2.94
CA VAL A 443 -18.32 -10.91 -4.30
C VAL A 443 -18.32 -9.60 -5.09
N LEU A 444 -17.16 -9.27 -5.65
CA LEU A 444 -16.94 -8.07 -6.45
C LEU A 444 -16.43 -8.46 -7.84
N ASP A 445 -16.98 -7.83 -8.85
CA ASP A 445 -16.51 -7.94 -10.23
C ASP A 445 -15.54 -6.79 -10.54
N PRO A 446 -14.27 -7.07 -10.91
CA PRO A 446 -13.28 -6.03 -11.19
C PRO A 446 -13.70 -5.07 -12.31
N GLU A 447 -14.29 -5.58 -13.38
CA GLU A 447 -14.71 -4.76 -14.54
C GLU A 447 -15.83 -3.78 -14.14
N VAL A 448 -16.79 -4.29 -13.37
CA VAL A 448 -17.90 -3.45 -12.85
C VAL A 448 -17.36 -2.34 -11.93
N LEU A 449 -16.38 -2.66 -11.08
CA LEU A 449 -15.75 -1.65 -10.20
C LEU A 449 -15.03 -0.56 -11.00
N LEU A 450 -14.29 -0.95 -12.03
CA LEU A 450 -13.57 -0.02 -12.91
C LEU A 450 -14.54 0.87 -13.72
N GLU A 451 -15.61 0.29 -14.29
CA GLU A 451 -16.65 1.06 -14.97
C GLU A 451 -17.37 2.04 -14.05
N GLN A 452 -17.69 1.62 -12.83
CA GLN A 452 -18.29 2.52 -11.83
C GLN A 452 -17.35 3.65 -11.45
N ASN A 453 -16.04 3.40 -11.39
CA ASN A 453 -15.03 4.42 -11.15
C ASN A 453 -15.02 5.47 -12.27
N ILE A 454 -15.00 5.04 -13.52
CA ILE A 454 -15.07 5.93 -14.70
C ILE A 454 -16.37 6.74 -14.67
N ARG A 455 -17.53 6.10 -14.43
CA ARG A 455 -18.83 6.80 -14.39
C ARG A 455 -18.89 7.88 -13.32
N GLN A 456 -18.25 7.67 -12.19
CA GLN A 456 -18.27 8.60 -11.07
C GLN A 456 -17.24 9.72 -11.19
N PHE A 457 -16.05 9.44 -11.70
CA PHE A 457 -14.90 10.35 -11.64
C PHE A 457 -14.37 10.76 -13.02
N GLY A 458 -14.90 10.18 -14.10
CA GLY A 458 -14.45 10.40 -15.47
C GLY A 458 -13.36 9.44 -15.91
N GLU A 459 -13.17 9.37 -17.23
CA GLU A 459 -12.12 8.63 -17.91
C GLU A 459 -11.02 9.60 -18.34
N ARG A 460 -9.76 9.21 -18.20
CA ARG A 460 -8.66 10.00 -18.78
C ARG A 460 -8.66 9.75 -20.30
N GLY A 461 -8.91 10.79 -21.08
CA GLY A 461 -8.83 10.74 -22.52
C GLY A 461 -7.42 10.36 -22.99
N GLU A 462 -7.29 9.81 -24.21
CA GLU A 462 -6.03 9.40 -24.83
C GLU A 462 -5.03 10.56 -25.06
N GLN A 463 -5.41 11.80 -24.75
CA GLN A 463 -4.58 12.97 -25.00
C GLN A 463 -4.31 13.79 -23.74
N GLN A 464 -3.04 14.09 -23.61
CA GLN A 464 -2.36 15.10 -22.80
C GLN A 464 -1.62 14.62 -21.57
N PHE A 465 -0.42 14.08 -21.82
CA PHE A 465 0.69 14.37 -20.94
C PHE A 465 1.17 15.80 -21.22
N ASP A 466 0.72 16.75 -20.40
CA ASP A 466 1.18 18.12 -20.48
C ASP A 466 2.69 18.16 -20.14
N ARG A 467 3.50 18.59 -21.10
CA ARG A 467 4.96 18.68 -21.00
C ARG A 467 5.45 19.91 -20.21
N THR A 468 4.55 20.68 -19.57
CA THR A 468 4.87 22.04 -19.10
C THR A 468 4.43 22.33 -17.65
N ARG A 469 4.54 21.38 -16.73
CA ARG A 469 4.47 21.74 -15.29
C ARG A 469 5.44 20.95 -14.43
#